data_22f76554715c788f0fb195a958cd72ce
#
_entry.id   22f76554715c788f0fb195a958cd72ce
#
_cell.length_a   1.000
_cell.length_b   1.000
_cell.length_c   1.000
_cell.angle_alpha   90.00
_cell.angle_beta   90.00
_cell.angle_gamma   90.00
#
_symmetry.space_group_name_H-M   'P 1'
#
loop_
_entity.id
_entity.type
_entity.pdbx_description
1 polymer ?
#
loop_
_entity_poly.entity_id
_entity_poly.type
_entity_poly.pdbx_seq_one_letter_code
_entity_poly.pdbx_strand_id
1 'polypeptide(L)'
;AWTQIMQPTEETGHESAAAPEVYDALRNALEFGEAERIQFTLATLSNTLTPTLNRAAAAQVCHDVLYLVRRWMEQQEDAEGIQALQDVAREAAVGTLSPCETCRQMMRQVSELLTARLDRKSQKENSLILDIETYINENYQDMDLTVQRAADHFQLSISNLSHYFKNHVGMSVSGYVEQLRMHAAQ
;
A
#
# COMPACT_ATOMS: atom_id res chain seq x y z
N ALA A 1 19.05 -19.98 7.90
CA ALA A 1 17.95 -20.27 8.81
C ALA A 1 16.70 -19.40 8.52
N TRP A 2 16.85 -18.09 8.24
CA TRP A 2 15.73 -17.20 7.93
C TRP A 2 15.22 -17.31 6.48
N THR A 3 16.01 -17.80 5.57
CA THR A 3 15.60 -18.09 4.18
C THR A 3 14.58 -19.23 4.11
N GLN A 4 14.53 -20.13 5.10
CA GLN A 4 13.48 -21.14 5.24
C GLN A 4 12.14 -20.58 5.76
N ILE A 5 12.16 -19.44 6.44
CA ILE A 5 10.96 -18.76 6.97
C ILE A 5 10.11 -18.13 5.86
N MET A 6 10.69 -17.90 4.68
CA MET A 6 10.00 -17.33 3.51
C MET A 6 9.37 -18.38 2.58
N GLN A 7 9.43 -19.66 2.91
CA GLN A 7 8.71 -20.69 2.15
C GLN A 7 7.32 -20.92 2.74
N PRO A 8 6.28 -21.12 1.92
CA PRO A 8 4.96 -21.43 2.40
C PRO A 8 5.01 -22.77 3.14
N THR A 9 4.89 -22.75 4.46
CA THR A 9 4.66 -23.94 5.27
C THR A 9 3.19 -24.28 5.19
N GLU A 10 2.90 -25.54 4.81
CA GLU A 10 1.57 -26.14 4.89
C GLU A 10 0.96 -25.89 6.28
N GLU A 11 -0.34 -25.63 6.29
CA GLU A 11 -1.18 -25.38 7.47
C GLU A 11 -0.96 -26.41 8.58
N THR A 12 0.00 -26.18 9.44
CA THR A 12 0.08 -26.86 10.72
C THR A 12 -0.60 -25.96 11.75
N GLY A 13 -1.72 -26.44 12.29
CA GLY A 13 -2.51 -25.76 13.31
C GLY A 13 -1.69 -25.51 14.58
N HIS A 14 -0.96 -24.42 14.60
CA HIS A 14 -0.32 -23.88 15.79
C HIS A 14 -1.14 -22.69 16.30
N GLU A 15 -1.47 -22.72 17.60
CA GLU A 15 -2.04 -21.55 18.29
C GLU A 15 -1.14 -20.33 18.00
N SER A 16 -1.62 -19.41 17.16
CA SER A 16 -0.94 -18.14 16.88
C SER A 16 -0.82 -17.35 18.18
N ALA A 17 0.34 -16.77 18.45
CA ALA A 17 0.59 -15.94 19.62
C ALA A 17 -0.22 -14.64 19.62
N ALA A 18 -0.82 -14.26 18.49
CA ALA A 18 -1.75 -13.15 18.34
C ALA A 18 -3.12 -13.67 17.89
N ALA A 19 -4.17 -12.97 18.31
CA ALA A 19 -5.55 -13.31 17.95
C ALA A 19 -5.74 -13.23 16.42
N PRO A 20 -6.43 -14.20 15.77
CA PRO A 20 -6.64 -14.21 14.32
C PRO A 20 -7.25 -12.91 13.78
N GLU A 21 -8.12 -12.27 14.57
CA GLU A 21 -8.80 -11.02 14.21
C GLU A 21 -7.83 -9.87 13.93
N VAL A 22 -6.64 -9.88 14.55
CA VAL A 22 -5.64 -8.82 14.34
C VAL A 22 -4.96 -8.99 12.98
N TYR A 23 -4.74 -10.22 12.52
CA TYR A 23 -4.23 -10.48 11.17
C TYR A 23 -5.25 -10.16 10.09
N ASP A 24 -6.53 -10.43 10.34
CA ASP A 24 -7.61 -10.04 9.43
C ASP A 24 -7.75 -8.50 9.37
N ALA A 25 -7.61 -7.82 10.49
CA ALA A 25 -7.57 -6.36 10.54
C ALA A 25 -6.38 -5.78 9.73
N LEU A 26 -5.19 -6.41 9.84
CA LEU A 26 -4.02 -6.01 9.04
C LEU A 26 -4.26 -6.23 7.55
N ARG A 27 -4.81 -7.40 7.17
CA ARG A 27 -5.13 -7.71 5.77
C ARG A 27 -6.10 -6.70 5.18
N ASN A 28 -7.17 -6.39 5.88
CA ASN A 28 -8.16 -5.40 5.45
C ASN A 28 -7.54 -4.00 5.34
N ALA A 29 -6.75 -3.57 6.32
CA ALA A 29 -6.08 -2.28 6.29
C ALA A 29 -5.10 -2.15 5.10
N LEU A 30 -4.37 -3.23 4.77
CA LEU A 30 -3.51 -3.30 3.58
C LEU A 30 -4.32 -3.21 2.29
N GLU A 31 -5.43 -3.96 2.18
CA GLU A 31 -6.28 -3.99 0.99
C GLU A 31 -6.88 -2.61 0.68
N PHE A 32 -7.33 -1.88 1.70
CA PHE A 32 -7.87 -0.53 1.55
C PHE A 32 -6.81 0.58 1.55
N GLY A 33 -5.53 0.27 1.81
CA GLY A 33 -4.44 1.24 1.84
C GLY A 33 -4.55 2.26 2.97
N GLU A 34 -5.15 1.88 4.10
CA GLU A 34 -5.38 2.75 5.25
C GLU A 34 -4.15 2.81 6.17
N ALA A 35 -3.24 3.76 5.91
CA ALA A 35 -1.95 3.87 6.60
C ALA A 35 -2.08 3.93 8.13
N GLU A 36 -3.02 4.70 8.66
CA GLU A 36 -3.25 4.82 10.11
C GLU A 36 -3.70 3.49 10.73
N ARG A 37 -4.57 2.74 10.05
CA ARG A 37 -5.03 1.42 10.51
C ARG A 37 -3.91 0.39 10.44
N ILE A 38 -3.06 0.44 9.42
CA ILE A 38 -1.88 -0.41 9.32
C ILE A 38 -0.95 -0.16 10.51
N GLN A 39 -0.62 1.11 10.78
CA GLN A 39 0.21 1.50 11.92
C GLN A 39 -0.39 1.04 13.25
N PHE A 40 -1.68 1.30 13.47
CA PHE A 40 -2.38 0.89 14.69
C PHE A 40 -2.36 -0.64 14.88
N THR A 41 -2.61 -1.40 13.81
CA THR A 41 -2.66 -2.86 13.88
C THR A 41 -1.27 -3.45 14.14
N LEU A 42 -0.22 -2.94 13.48
CA LEU A 42 1.16 -3.37 13.74
C LEU A 42 1.62 -2.99 15.16
N ALA A 43 1.23 -1.82 15.67
CA ALA A 43 1.47 -1.43 17.05
C ALA A 43 0.74 -2.37 18.03
N THR A 44 -0.49 -2.76 17.75
CA THR A 44 -1.26 -3.73 18.55
C THR A 44 -0.56 -5.07 18.58
N LEU A 45 -0.14 -5.61 17.43
CA LEU A 45 0.66 -6.84 17.35
C LEU A 45 1.97 -6.72 18.14
N SER A 46 2.66 -5.59 18.03
CA SER A 46 3.89 -5.31 18.80
C SER A 46 3.67 -5.36 20.31
N ASN A 47 2.51 -4.89 20.80
CA ASN A 47 2.16 -4.90 22.21
C ASN A 47 1.80 -6.29 22.75
N THR A 48 1.38 -7.23 21.89
CA THR A 48 1.16 -8.63 22.31
C THR A 48 2.47 -9.37 22.56
N LEU A 49 3.60 -8.86 22.07
CA LEU A 49 4.93 -9.43 22.23
C LEU A 49 5.46 -9.12 23.64
N THR A 50 5.09 -9.93 24.62
CA THR A 50 5.60 -9.81 25.98
C THR A 50 6.99 -10.45 26.13
N PRO A 51 7.82 -10.01 27.10
CA PRO A 51 9.14 -10.63 27.34
C PRO A 51 9.04 -12.13 27.73
N THR A 52 7.87 -12.56 28.18
CA THR A 52 7.59 -13.96 28.56
C THR A 52 7.27 -14.84 27.35
N LEU A 53 7.03 -14.24 26.17
CA LEU A 53 6.74 -14.97 24.97
C LEU A 53 7.97 -15.79 24.53
N ASN A 54 7.78 -17.07 24.24
CA ASN A 54 8.87 -17.90 23.78
C ASN A 54 9.35 -17.47 22.38
N ARG A 55 10.61 -17.84 22.06
CA ARG A 55 11.24 -17.44 20.79
C ARG A 55 10.46 -17.93 19.55
N ALA A 56 9.87 -19.11 19.62
CA ALA A 56 9.14 -19.70 18.51
C ALA A 56 7.85 -18.91 18.22
N ALA A 57 7.10 -18.56 19.26
CA ALA A 57 5.88 -17.77 19.12
C ALA A 57 6.17 -16.34 18.60
N ALA A 58 7.24 -15.68 19.09
CA ALA A 58 7.66 -14.40 18.55
C ALA A 58 8.06 -14.49 17.07
N ALA A 59 8.81 -15.52 16.69
CA ALA A 59 9.19 -15.76 15.30
C ALA A 59 7.98 -16.02 14.40
N GLN A 60 6.95 -16.74 14.91
CA GLN A 60 5.72 -16.99 14.16
C GLN A 60 4.96 -15.70 13.86
N VAL A 61 4.77 -14.83 14.85
CA VAL A 61 4.13 -13.51 14.64
C VAL A 61 4.87 -12.70 13.56
N CYS A 62 6.21 -12.67 13.64
CA CYS A 62 7.02 -11.98 12.65
C CYS A 62 6.85 -12.57 11.25
N HIS A 63 6.84 -13.90 11.15
CA HIS A 63 6.63 -14.60 9.89
C HIS A 63 5.27 -14.26 9.27
N ASP A 64 4.21 -14.32 10.05
CA ASP A 64 2.84 -14.07 9.59
C ASP A 64 2.69 -12.65 9.06
N VAL A 65 3.24 -11.65 9.78
CA VAL A 65 3.24 -10.25 9.33
C VAL A 65 4.02 -10.08 8.02
N LEU A 66 5.25 -10.62 7.95
CA LEU A 66 6.06 -10.53 6.73
C LEU A 66 5.38 -11.21 5.54
N TYR A 67 4.74 -12.36 5.75
CA TYR A 67 4.00 -13.07 4.73
C TYR A 67 2.82 -12.25 4.18
N LEU A 68 2.00 -11.67 5.06
CA LEU A 68 0.86 -10.85 4.66
C LEU A 68 1.29 -9.61 3.87
N VAL A 69 2.30 -8.90 4.37
CA VAL A 69 2.83 -7.68 3.72
C VAL A 69 3.45 -8.01 2.37
N ARG A 70 4.26 -9.08 2.29
CA ARG A 70 4.84 -9.54 1.04
C ARG A 70 3.78 -9.88 0.00
N ARG A 71 2.77 -10.68 0.39
CA ARG A 71 1.67 -11.06 -0.50
C ARG A 71 0.92 -9.84 -1.04
N TRP A 72 0.68 -8.85 -0.18
CA TRP A 72 0.07 -7.59 -0.61
C TRP A 72 0.96 -6.84 -1.61
N MET A 73 2.28 -6.73 -1.36
CA MET A 73 3.22 -6.10 -2.29
C MET A 73 3.31 -6.83 -3.64
N GLU A 74 3.25 -8.16 -3.64
CA GLU A 74 3.20 -8.97 -4.86
C GLU A 74 1.94 -8.66 -5.69
N GLN A 75 0.79 -8.47 -5.06
CA GLN A 75 -0.45 -8.05 -5.73
C GLN A 75 -0.38 -6.62 -6.30
N GLN A 76 0.43 -5.74 -5.71
CA GLN A 76 0.69 -4.39 -6.19
C GLN A 76 1.84 -4.32 -7.22
N GLU A 77 2.45 -5.45 -7.57
CA GLU A 77 3.65 -5.54 -8.44
C GLU A 77 4.82 -4.66 -7.94
N ASP A 78 4.91 -4.44 -6.60
CA ASP A 78 5.93 -3.61 -5.97
C ASP A 78 7.23 -4.40 -5.70
N ALA A 79 8.01 -4.63 -6.74
CA ALA A 79 9.29 -5.35 -6.64
C ALA A 79 10.30 -4.67 -5.70
N GLU A 80 10.35 -3.33 -5.69
CA GLU A 80 11.20 -2.58 -4.77
C GLU A 80 10.75 -2.74 -3.31
N GLY A 81 9.44 -2.73 -3.06
CA GLY A 81 8.88 -2.97 -1.73
C GLY A 81 9.23 -4.36 -1.21
N ILE A 82 9.11 -5.37 -2.06
CA ILE A 82 9.49 -6.76 -1.74
C ILE A 82 10.98 -6.84 -1.38
N GLN A 83 11.85 -6.18 -2.14
CA GLN A 83 13.28 -6.13 -1.83
C GLN A 83 13.55 -5.46 -0.49
N ALA A 84 12.96 -4.30 -0.23
CA ALA A 84 13.08 -3.60 1.05
C ALA A 84 12.56 -4.43 2.23
N LEU A 85 11.45 -5.16 2.05
CA LEU A 85 10.93 -6.08 3.06
C LEU A 85 11.89 -7.23 3.36
N GLN A 86 12.57 -7.75 2.34
CA GLN A 86 13.62 -8.78 2.51
C GLN A 86 14.81 -8.24 3.29
N ASP A 87 15.20 -6.96 3.08
CA ASP A 87 16.29 -6.33 3.80
C ASP A 87 15.93 -6.15 5.28
N VAL A 88 14.70 -5.73 5.59
CA VAL A 88 14.17 -5.69 6.97
C VAL A 88 14.23 -7.07 7.64
N ALA A 89 13.78 -8.11 6.94
CA ALA A 89 13.83 -9.48 7.45
C ALA A 89 15.28 -9.98 7.68
N ARG A 90 16.21 -9.61 6.81
CA ARG A 90 17.62 -9.95 6.93
C ARG A 90 18.29 -9.25 8.10
N GLU A 91 18.00 -7.96 8.30
CA GLU A 91 18.51 -7.18 9.42
C GLU A 91 18.02 -7.76 10.76
N ALA A 92 16.74 -8.11 10.85
CA ALA A 92 16.19 -8.78 12.01
C ALA A 92 16.87 -10.11 12.34
N ALA A 93 17.36 -10.84 11.30
CA ALA A 93 18.04 -12.13 11.48
C ALA A 93 19.44 -12.02 12.10
N VAL A 94 20.13 -10.91 11.87
CA VAL A 94 21.52 -10.69 12.31
C VAL A 94 21.58 -9.99 13.67
N GLY A 95 20.45 -9.47 14.15
CA GLY A 95 20.37 -8.69 15.40
C GLY A 95 20.76 -9.47 16.65
N THR A 96 21.37 -8.77 17.60
CA THR A 96 21.76 -9.28 18.92
C THR A 96 20.71 -9.07 19.99
N LEU A 97 19.56 -8.52 19.63
CA LEU A 97 18.45 -8.20 20.52
C LEU A 97 17.69 -9.46 20.98
N SER A 98 16.91 -9.32 22.05
CA SER A 98 15.98 -10.36 22.44
C SER A 98 14.95 -10.64 21.33
N PRO A 99 14.38 -11.85 21.23
CA PRO A 99 13.40 -12.18 20.20
C PRO A 99 12.23 -11.19 20.11
N CYS A 100 11.71 -10.76 21.27
CA CYS A 100 10.60 -9.81 21.31
C CYS A 100 11.01 -8.40 20.85
N GLU A 101 12.22 -7.95 21.18
CA GLU A 101 12.74 -6.66 20.73
C GLU A 101 13.02 -6.67 19.23
N THR A 102 13.59 -7.76 18.71
CA THR A 102 13.80 -7.96 17.27
C THR A 102 12.48 -7.87 16.51
N CYS A 103 11.44 -8.55 16.99
CA CYS A 103 10.11 -8.49 16.36
C CYS A 103 9.49 -7.09 16.45
N ARG A 104 9.61 -6.39 17.57
CA ARG A 104 9.12 -5.00 17.71
C ARG A 104 9.83 -4.06 16.75
N GLN A 105 11.15 -4.19 16.65
CA GLN A 105 11.94 -3.40 15.70
C GLN A 105 11.52 -3.69 14.25
N MET A 106 11.38 -4.96 13.90
CA MET A 106 10.92 -5.37 12.58
C MET A 106 9.53 -4.81 12.27
N MET A 107 8.56 -4.89 13.19
CA MET A 107 7.21 -4.34 12.98
C MET A 107 7.24 -2.83 12.77
N ARG A 108 8.11 -2.10 13.47
CA ARG A 108 8.30 -0.67 13.27
C ARG A 108 8.84 -0.39 11.86
N GLN A 109 9.90 -1.08 11.45
CA GLN A 109 10.49 -0.93 10.11
C GLN A 109 9.48 -1.27 8.99
N VAL A 110 8.68 -2.33 9.18
CA VAL A 110 7.59 -2.70 8.25
C VAL A 110 6.53 -1.60 8.20
N SER A 111 6.16 -1.02 9.34
CA SER A 111 5.20 0.09 9.41
C SER A 111 5.70 1.32 8.66
N GLU A 112 6.96 1.71 8.88
CA GLU A 112 7.60 2.83 8.19
C GLU A 112 7.68 2.59 6.67
N LEU A 113 8.07 1.38 6.27
CA LEU A 113 8.12 0.97 4.86
C LEU A 113 6.75 1.08 4.19
N LEU A 114 5.69 0.55 4.81
CA LEU A 114 4.34 0.58 4.27
C LEU A 114 3.80 2.01 4.16
N THR A 115 4.00 2.83 5.20
CA THR A 115 3.58 4.23 5.18
C THR A 115 4.27 4.99 4.05
N ALA A 116 5.58 4.87 3.92
CA ALA A 116 6.32 5.53 2.85
C ALA A 116 5.87 5.07 1.44
N ARG A 117 5.45 3.81 1.28
CA ARG A 117 4.91 3.30 0.02
C ARG A 117 3.53 3.85 -0.30
N LEU A 118 2.64 3.90 0.68
CA LEU A 118 1.31 4.47 0.53
C LEU A 118 1.36 5.97 0.22
N ASP A 119 2.23 6.71 0.91
CA ASP A 119 2.44 8.14 0.67
C ASP A 119 2.95 8.39 -0.76
N ARG A 120 3.93 7.61 -1.23
CA ARG A 120 4.42 7.71 -2.62
C ARG A 120 3.33 7.42 -3.65
N LYS A 121 2.47 6.42 -3.39
CA LYS A 121 1.35 6.08 -4.26
C LYS A 121 0.37 7.26 -4.33
N SER A 122 -0.02 7.80 -3.17
CA SER A 122 -0.91 8.95 -3.08
C SER A 122 -0.34 10.20 -3.76
N GLN A 123 0.98 10.48 -3.59
CA GLN A 123 1.64 11.60 -4.26
C GLN A 123 1.66 11.44 -5.78
N LYS A 124 1.95 10.23 -6.30
CA LYS A 124 1.91 9.97 -7.74
C LYS A 124 0.51 10.14 -8.31
N GLU A 125 -0.48 9.67 -7.58
CA GLU A 125 -1.90 9.84 -7.94
C GLU A 125 -2.27 11.33 -7.96
N ASN A 126 -1.96 12.08 -6.93
CA ASN A 126 -2.23 13.53 -6.89
C ASN A 126 -1.50 14.30 -7.99
N SER A 127 -0.25 13.95 -8.31
CA SER A 127 0.48 14.57 -9.42
C SER A 127 -0.18 14.30 -10.76
N LEU A 128 -0.57 13.04 -11.02
CA LEU A 128 -1.21 12.65 -12.27
C LEU A 128 -2.55 13.39 -12.47
N ILE A 129 -3.36 13.57 -11.41
CA ILE A 129 -4.63 14.29 -11.56
C ILE A 129 -4.40 15.77 -11.88
N LEU A 130 -3.41 16.40 -11.25
CA LEU A 130 -3.03 17.78 -11.57
C LEU A 130 -2.55 17.93 -13.01
N ASP A 131 -1.78 16.99 -13.52
CA ASP A 131 -1.31 16.96 -14.90
C ASP A 131 -2.48 16.82 -15.88
N ILE A 132 -3.45 15.95 -15.56
CA ILE A 132 -4.67 15.76 -16.37
C ILE A 132 -5.52 17.05 -16.36
N GLU A 133 -5.74 17.67 -15.21
CA GLU A 133 -6.48 18.93 -15.11
C GLU A 133 -5.79 20.05 -15.90
N THR A 134 -4.47 20.16 -15.76
CA THR A 134 -3.67 21.13 -16.50
C THR A 134 -3.81 20.94 -18.00
N TYR A 135 -3.65 19.70 -18.48
CA TYR A 135 -3.83 19.36 -19.90
C TYR A 135 -5.22 19.74 -20.41
N ILE A 136 -6.27 19.44 -19.67
CA ILE A 136 -7.64 19.79 -20.05
C ILE A 136 -7.81 21.31 -20.06
N ASN A 137 -7.30 22.02 -19.05
CA ASN A 137 -7.37 23.49 -18.95
C ASN A 137 -6.62 24.20 -20.09
N GLU A 138 -5.56 23.61 -20.60
CA GLU A 138 -4.82 24.17 -21.75
C GLU A 138 -5.49 23.87 -23.09
N ASN A 139 -6.26 22.79 -23.17
CA ASN A 139 -6.81 22.30 -24.45
C ASN A 139 -8.35 22.35 -24.56
N TYR A 140 -9.10 22.85 -23.53
CA TYR A 140 -10.57 22.82 -23.56
C TYR A 140 -11.21 23.58 -24.73
N GLN A 141 -10.50 24.55 -25.32
CA GLN A 141 -10.95 25.31 -26.49
C GLN A 141 -10.84 24.50 -27.79
N ASP A 142 -9.99 23.49 -27.82
CA ASP A 142 -9.85 22.60 -28.98
C ASP A 142 -11.11 21.75 -29.11
N MET A 143 -11.79 21.85 -30.27
CA MET A 143 -13.00 21.08 -30.55
C MET A 143 -12.73 19.58 -30.65
N ASP A 144 -11.47 19.20 -30.93
CA ASP A 144 -11.04 17.79 -31.05
C ASP A 144 -10.62 17.19 -29.69
N LEU A 145 -10.71 17.96 -28.59
CA LEU A 145 -10.45 17.43 -27.26
C LEU A 145 -11.57 16.44 -26.86
N THR A 146 -11.23 15.18 -26.90
CA THR A 146 -12.09 14.06 -26.47
C THR A 146 -11.48 13.34 -25.27
N VAL A 147 -12.31 12.58 -24.53
CA VAL A 147 -11.82 11.70 -23.43
C VAL A 147 -10.79 10.70 -23.95
N GLN A 148 -10.97 10.19 -25.18
CA GLN A 148 -10.02 9.29 -25.84
C GLN A 148 -8.66 9.98 -26.01
N ARG A 149 -8.63 11.20 -26.55
CA ARG A 149 -7.39 11.94 -26.76
C ARG A 149 -6.65 12.25 -25.48
N ALA A 150 -7.38 12.59 -24.42
CA ALA A 150 -6.80 12.75 -23.09
C ALA A 150 -6.24 11.42 -22.54
N ALA A 151 -6.98 10.32 -22.68
CA ALA A 151 -6.52 9.01 -22.24
C ALA A 151 -5.25 8.56 -23.00
N ASP A 152 -5.19 8.76 -24.29
CA ASP A 152 -4.03 8.44 -25.13
C ASP A 152 -2.80 9.27 -24.74
N HIS A 153 -3.00 10.57 -24.43
CA HIS A 153 -1.93 11.46 -23.98
C HIS A 153 -1.26 10.96 -22.70
N PHE A 154 -2.04 10.49 -21.73
CA PHE A 154 -1.54 9.97 -20.46
C PHE A 154 -1.28 8.46 -20.47
N GLN A 155 -1.38 7.81 -21.64
CA GLN A 155 -1.21 6.35 -21.80
C GLN A 155 -2.14 5.52 -20.89
N LEU A 156 -3.34 6.04 -20.66
CA LEU A 156 -4.38 5.39 -19.88
C LEU A 156 -5.48 4.81 -20.80
N SER A 157 -6.21 3.81 -20.31
CA SER A 157 -7.48 3.46 -20.94
C SER A 157 -8.55 4.52 -20.64
N ILE A 158 -9.55 4.68 -21.52
CA ILE A 158 -10.69 5.60 -21.27
C ILE A 158 -11.36 5.30 -19.92
N SER A 159 -11.53 4.01 -19.62
CA SER A 159 -12.17 3.56 -18.37
C SER A 159 -11.35 4.00 -17.16
N ASN A 160 -10.04 3.79 -17.19
CA ASN A 160 -9.14 4.16 -16.11
C ASN A 160 -9.12 5.69 -15.93
N LEU A 161 -8.94 6.46 -17.00
CA LEU A 161 -8.97 7.92 -16.94
C LEU A 161 -10.30 8.42 -16.36
N SER A 162 -11.44 7.92 -16.86
CA SER A 162 -12.76 8.36 -16.46
C SER A 162 -13.06 8.05 -14.98
N HIS A 163 -12.71 6.84 -14.53
CA HIS A 163 -12.88 6.44 -13.14
C HIS A 163 -11.96 7.25 -12.22
N TYR A 164 -10.70 7.39 -12.61
CA TYR A 164 -9.70 8.11 -11.86
C TYR A 164 -10.06 9.60 -11.70
N PHE A 165 -10.37 10.27 -12.81
CA PHE A 165 -10.76 11.68 -12.81
C PHE A 165 -12.02 11.93 -11.99
N LYS A 166 -13.06 11.08 -12.16
CA LYS A 166 -14.31 11.21 -11.42
C LYS A 166 -14.12 11.04 -9.90
N ASN A 167 -13.25 10.13 -9.48
CA ASN A 167 -12.99 9.91 -8.06
C ASN A 167 -12.26 11.08 -7.40
N HIS A 168 -11.39 11.79 -8.11
CA HIS A 168 -10.60 12.89 -7.56
C HIS A 168 -11.26 14.26 -7.74
N VAL A 169 -11.86 14.50 -8.91
CA VAL A 169 -12.48 15.81 -9.26
C VAL A 169 -13.99 15.83 -8.95
N GLY A 170 -14.59 14.67 -8.72
CA GLY A 170 -16.02 14.53 -8.40
C GLY A 170 -16.97 14.57 -9.62
N MET A 171 -16.43 14.81 -10.83
CA MET A 171 -17.22 14.88 -12.07
C MET A 171 -16.53 14.17 -13.24
N SER A 172 -17.26 13.91 -14.33
CA SER A 172 -16.68 13.30 -15.53
C SER A 172 -15.78 14.28 -16.27
N VAL A 173 -14.79 13.77 -17.02
CA VAL A 173 -13.93 14.59 -17.90
C VAL A 173 -14.74 15.43 -18.86
N SER A 174 -15.76 14.86 -19.51
CA SER A 174 -16.64 15.58 -20.44
C SER A 174 -17.39 16.73 -19.73
N GLY A 175 -17.94 16.48 -18.53
CA GLY A 175 -18.63 17.50 -17.74
C GLY A 175 -17.71 18.64 -17.32
N TYR A 176 -16.47 18.32 -16.98
CA TYR A 176 -15.44 19.31 -16.65
C TYR A 176 -15.10 20.20 -17.85
N VAL A 177 -14.89 19.60 -19.04
CA VAL A 177 -14.64 20.34 -20.30
C VAL A 177 -15.82 21.25 -20.65
N GLU A 178 -17.07 20.74 -20.54
CA GLU A 178 -18.28 21.54 -20.80
C GLU A 178 -18.38 22.73 -19.84
N GLN A 179 -18.08 22.54 -18.57
CA GLN A 179 -18.08 23.59 -17.56
C GLN A 179 -17.04 24.68 -17.88
N LEU A 180 -15.82 24.30 -18.29
CA LEU A 180 -14.79 25.23 -18.73
C LEU A 180 -15.23 26.06 -19.95
N ARG A 181 -15.82 25.39 -20.96
CA ARG A 181 -16.33 26.07 -22.16
C ARG A 181 -17.47 27.04 -21.86
N MET A 182 -18.37 26.69 -20.97
CA MET A 182 -19.43 27.59 -20.52
C MET A 182 -18.90 28.81 -19.77
N HIS A 183 -17.91 28.63 -18.90
CA HIS A 183 -17.28 29.75 -18.18
C HIS A 183 -16.52 30.69 -19.11
N ALA A 184 -15.88 30.16 -20.14
CA ALA A 184 -15.15 30.97 -21.11
C ALA A 184 -16.05 31.74 -22.09
N ALA A 185 -17.35 31.37 -22.19
CA ALA A 185 -18.33 32.01 -23.05
C ALA A 185 -19.13 33.15 -22.36
N GLN A 186 -18.91 33.38 -21.07
CA GLN A 186 -19.51 34.47 -20.28
C GLN A 186 -18.61 35.70 -20.25
#